data_a5dc30a469be75b0a341b6713803bd23
#
_entry.id   a5dc30a469be75b0a341b6713803bd23
#
_cell.length_a   1.000
_cell.length_b   1.000
_cell.length_c   1.000
_cell.angle_alpha   90.00
_cell.angle_beta   90.00
_cell.angle_gamma   90.00
#
_symmetry.space_group_name_H-M   'P 1'
#
loop_
_entity.id
_entity.type
_entity.pdbx_description
1 polymer ?
#
loop_
_entity_poly.entity_id
_entity_poly.type
_entity_poly.pdbx_seq_one_letter_code
_entity_poly.pdbx_strand_id
1 'polypeptide(L)'
;MEPIILVVVVAIIVLFFLGIRIIRPTERGLIERLGKYKGFAEPGFHWIIPVIDRMYKVNTTEQMVDAEPQEIITNDNLNARVDAVVYFRVFPDENNVKNSQYNVNDYRLQVVNLARTTLRNIIGKLTLKSANSERGKINSELHQT
;
A
#
# COMPACT_ATOMS: atom_id res chain seq x y z
N MET A 1 45.40 -15.86 21.55
CA MET A 1 43.97 -15.98 21.91
C MET A 1 43.27 -14.63 22.00
N GLU A 2 43.93 -13.60 22.50
CA GLU A 2 43.35 -12.26 22.65
C GLU A 2 42.82 -11.58 21.36
N PRO A 3 43.54 -11.62 20.19
CA PRO A 3 43.02 -10.95 19.00
C PRO A 3 41.75 -11.59 18.43
N ILE A 4 41.59 -12.91 18.59
CA ILE A 4 40.40 -13.62 18.13
C ILE A 4 39.18 -13.24 19.00
N ILE A 5 39.34 -13.11 20.30
CA ILE A 5 38.28 -12.69 21.21
C ILE A 5 37.85 -11.27 20.89
N LEU A 6 38.81 -10.38 20.63
CA LEU A 6 38.53 -9.01 20.24
C LEU A 6 37.69 -8.94 18.95
N VAL A 7 38.06 -9.73 17.92
CA VAL A 7 37.31 -9.79 16.64
C VAL A 7 35.91 -10.32 16.85
N VAL A 8 35.73 -11.35 17.66
CA VAL A 8 34.39 -11.91 17.95
C VAL A 8 33.52 -10.89 18.71
N VAL A 9 34.05 -10.18 19.69
CA VAL A 9 33.32 -9.16 20.43
C VAL A 9 32.90 -8.01 19.50
N VAL A 10 33.80 -7.53 18.66
CA VAL A 10 33.47 -6.49 17.68
C VAL A 10 32.40 -6.97 16.71
N ALA A 11 32.47 -8.19 16.22
CA ALA A 11 31.47 -8.77 15.34
C ALA A 11 30.08 -8.84 16.00
N ILE A 12 30.00 -9.23 17.27
CA ILE A 12 28.75 -9.27 18.03
C ILE A 12 28.17 -7.84 18.21
N ILE A 13 29.00 -6.86 18.53
CA ILE A 13 28.58 -5.46 18.66
C ILE A 13 28.04 -4.94 17.34
N VAL A 14 28.72 -5.20 16.23
CA VAL A 14 28.27 -4.79 14.90
C VAL A 14 26.94 -5.44 14.55
N LEU A 15 26.78 -6.74 14.77
CA LEU A 15 25.53 -7.47 14.55
C LEU A 15 24.38 -6.91 15.40
N PHE A 16 24.67 -6.54 16.65
CA PHE A 16 23.66 -5.94 17.53
C PHE A 16 23.13 -4.61 16.97
N PHE A 17 24.02 -3.72 16.55
CA PHE A 17 23.62 -2.44 15.96
C PHE A 17 22.91 -2.60 14.60
N LEU A 18 23.30 -3.56 13.78
CA LEU A 18 22.64 -3.87 12.50
C LEU A 18 21.20 -4.38 12.69
N GLY A 19 20.86 -4.93 13.86
CA GLY A 19 19.52 -5.40 14.21
C GLY A 19 18.54 -4.29 14.57
N ILE A 20 19.01 -3.07 14.83
CA ILE A 20 18.15 -1.95 15.22
C ILE A 20 17.32 -1.47 14.04
N ARG A 21 15.99 -1.42 14.22
CA ARG A 21 15.02 -0.89 13.26
C ARG A 21 14.07 0.06 13.95
N ILE A 22 13.88 1.21 13.33
CA ILE A 22 12.94 2.24 13.79
C ILE A 22 11.82 2.34 12.76
N ILE A 23 10.58 2.24 13.23
CA ILE A 23 9.36 2.40 12.43
C ILE A 23 8.72 3.75 12.77
N ARG A 24 8.42 4.53 11.73
CA ARG A 24 7.76 5.83 11.88
C ARG A 24 6.27 5.65 12.21
N PRO A 25 5.61 6.66 12.82
CA PRO A 25 4.16 6.61 13.09
C PRO A 25 3.30 6.41 11.84
N THR A 26 3.82 6.82 10.67
CA THR A 26 3.17 6.70 9.36
C THR A 26 3.38 5.35 8.68
N GLU A 27 4.13 4.46 9.31
CA GLU A 27 4.50 3.15 8.78
C GLU A 27 4.12 2.04 9.74
N ARG A 28 3.97 0.83 9.21
CA ARG A 28 3.87 -0.42 9.97
C ARG A 28 4.87 -1.41 9.42
N GLY A 29 5.40 -2.27 10.28
CA GLY A 29 6.39 -3.26 9.91
C GLY A 29 5.81 -4.67 9.87
N LEU A 30 6.23 -5.45 8.86
CA LEU A 30 6.05 -6.89 8.83
C LEU A 30 7.42 -7.53 8.99
N ILE A 31 7.56 -8.38 10.00
CA ILE A 31 8.81 -9.11 10.26
C ILE A 31 8.67 -10.50 9.69
N GLU A 32 9.58 -10.85 8.80
CA GLU A 32 9.73 -12.20 8.26
C GLU A 32 11.00 -12.84 8.81
N ARG A 33 10.91 -14.10 9.16
CA ARG A 33 12.04 -14.94 9.54
C ARG A 33 12.21 -16.07 8.55
N LEU A 34 13.32 -16.07 7.82
CA LEU A 34 13.62 -17.09 6.81
C LEU A 34 12.48 -17.31 5.80
N GLY A 35 11.85 -16.22 5.34
CA GLY A 35 10.74 -16.26 4.39
C GLY A 35 9.37 -16.61 4.98
N LYS A 36 9.26 -16.75 6.31
CA LYS A 36 7.97 -16.94 7.00
C LYS A 36 7.59 -15.70 7.78
N TYR A 37 6.30 -15.33 7.71
CA TYR A 37 5.75 -14.28 8.57
C TYR A 37 5.97 -14.61 10.04
N LYS A 38 6.59 -13.71 10.77
CA LYS A 38 6.87 -13.84 12.20
C LYS A 38 5.99 -12.96 13.06
N GLY A 39 5.73 -11.73 12.63
CA GLY A 39 4.95 -10.80 13.43
C GLY A 39 4.82 -9.41 12.83
N PHE A 40 3.91 -8.66 13.42
CA PHE A 40 3.58 -7.28 13.10
C PHE A 40 4.36 -6.34 14.03
N ALA A 41 4.88 -5.26 13.48
CA ALA A 41 5.65 -4.28 14.22
C ALA A 41 4.97 -2.91 14.15
N GLU A 42 4.58 -2.40 15.31
CA GLU A 42 4.03 -1.05 15.48
C GLU A 42 5.12 0.03 15.40
N PRO A 43 4.76 1.31 15.29
CA PRO A 43 5.73 2.39 15.33
C PRO A 43 6.57 2.36 16.61
N GLY A 44 7.86 2.64 16.46
CA GLY A 44 8.79 2.69 17.53
C GLY A 44 10.07 1.91 17.26
N PHE A 45 10.75 1.57 18.36
CA PHE A 45 12.00 0.83 18.35
C PHE A 45 11.74 -0.67 18.28
N HIS A 46 12.39 -1.34 17.33
CA HIS A 46 12.38 -2.80 17.21
C HIS A 46 13.79 -3.30 17.02
N TRP A 47 14.06 -4.46 17.59
CA TRP A 47 15.30 -5.18 17.34
C TRP A 47 14.99 -6.50 16.63
N ILE A 48 15.64 -6.71 15.50
CA ILE A 48 15.52 -7.93 14.68
C ILE A 48 16.88 -8.61 14.59
N ILE A 49 16.90 -9.92 14.38
CA ILE A 49 18.14 -10.66 14.16
C ILE A 49 18.59 -10.39 12.72
N PRO A 50 19.68 -9.61 12.52
CA PRO A 50 20.18 -9.37 11.16
C PRO A 50 20.53 -10.69 10.49
N VAL A 51 20.43 -10.75 9.16
CA VAL A 51 20.64 -11.95 8.33
C VAL A 51 19.44 -12.93 8.33
N ILE A 52 18.80 -13.19 9.47
CA ILE A 52 17.70 -14.16 9.60
C ILE A 52 16.33 -13.46 9.45
N ASP A 53 16.16 -12.30 10.08
CA ASP A 53 14.92 -11.54 10.06
C ASP A 53 15.00 -10.43 9.01
N ARG A 54 13.92 -10.26 8.25
CA ARG A 54 13.71 -9.12 7.33
C ARG A 54 12.51 -8.33 7.78
N MET A 55 12.59 -7.02 7.69
CA MET A 55 11.49 -6.12 8.02
C MET A 55 11.05 -5.37 6.77
N TYR A 56 9.77 -5.52 6.41
CA TYR A 56 9.12 -4.76 5.35
C TYR A 56 8.29 -3.64 5.98
N LYS A 57 8.50 -2.42 5.52
CA LYS A 57 7.75 -1.26 5.99
C LYS A 57 6.66 -0.91 5.00
N VAL A 58 5.44 -0.80 5.49
CA VAL A 58 4.25 -0.44 4.73
C VAL A 58 3.78 0.94 5.17
N ASN A 59 3.64 1.84 4.22
CA ASN A 59 3.11 3.17 4.45
C ASN A 59 1.59 3.09 4.65
N THR A 60 1.11 3.64 5.76
CA THR A 60 -0.31 3.66 6.14
C THR A 60 -0.96 5.05 6.02
N THR A 61 -0.22 6.04 5.49
CA THR A 61 -0.79 7.35 5.18
C THR A 61 -1.61 7.30 3.90
N GLU A 62 -2.43 8.31 3.70
CA GLU A 62 -3.14 8.49 2.45
C GLU A 62 -2.15 8.69 1.30
N GLN A 63 -2.35 7.95 0.23
CA GLN A 63 -1.56 7.98 -0.99
C GLN A 63 -2.45 8.35 -2.16
N MET A 64 -1.88 9.04 -3.12
CA MET A 64 -2.55 9.47 -4.33
C MET A 64 -1.95 8.71 -5.52
N VAL A 65 -2.82 8.19 -6.37
CA VAL A 65 -2.45 7.61 -7.66
C VAL A 65 -3.32 8.19 -8.74
N ASP A 66 -2.69 8.60 -9.81
CA ASP A 66 -3.36 9.09 -11.01
C ASP A 66 -3.86 7.88 -11.84
N ALA A 67 -5.16 7.85 -12.10
CA ALA A 67 -5.75 6.90 -13.02
C ALA A 67 -5.70 7.53 -14.42
N GLU A 68 -4.88 6.95 -15.29
CA GLU A 68 -4.74 7.45 -16.67
C GLU A 68 -6.10 7.78 -17.29
N PRO A 69 -6.20 8.92 -18.00
CA PRO A 69 -7.43 9.31 -18.68
C PRO A 69 -7.95 8.21 -19.61
N GLN A 70 -9.23 7.93 -19.53
CA GLN A 70 -9.87 6.92 -20.37
C GLN A 70 -11.08 7.49 -21.12
N GLU A 71 -11.32 7.00 -22.32
CA GLU A 71 -12.53 7.28 -23.07
C GLU A 71 -13.60 6.25 -22.73
N ILE A 72 -14.77 6.73 -22.38
CA ILE A 72 -15.92 5.92 -21.99
C ILE A 72 -17.11 6.33 -22.86
N ILE A 73 -17.84 5.34 -23.37
CA ILE A 73 -19.09 5.57 -24.10
C ILE A 73 -20.20 5.63 -23.07
N THR A 74 -20.90 6.75 -23.02
CA THR A 74 -22.06 6.97 -22.17
C THR A 74 -23.32 6.29 -22.71
N ASN A 75 -24.40 6.24 -21.91
CA ASN A 75 -25.65 5.58 -22.29
C ASN A 75 -26.34 6.23 -23.52
N ASP A 76 -26.06 7.49 -23.80
CA ASP A 76 -26.52 8.22 -24.99
C ASP A 76 -25.58 8.11 -26.20
N ASN A 77 -24.67 7.11 -26.20
CA ASN A 77 -23.68 6.82 -27.22
C ASN A 77 -22.71 7.98 -27.53
N LEU A 78 -22.42 8.82 -26.55
CA LEU A 78 -21.43 9.88 -26.64
C LEU A 78 -20.12 9.47 -25.99
N ASN A 79 -19.00 9.88 -26.58
CA ASN A 79 -17.68 9.66 -26.01
C ASN A 79 -17.41 10.69 -24.91
N ALA A 80 -17.11 10.20 -23.70
CA ALA A 80 -16.66 11.02 -22.59
C ALA A 80 -15.21 10.66 -22.23
N ARG A 81 -14.33 11.67 -22.20
CA ARG A 81 -12.97 11.50 -21.65
C ARG A 81 -13.02 11.79 -20.17
N VAL A 82 -12.65 10.81 -19.38
CA VAL A 82 -12.66 10.88 -17.91
C VAL A 82 -11.26 10.81 -17.39
N ASP A 83 -10.92 11.76 -16.55
CA ASP A 83 -9.67 11.86 -15.81
C ASP A 83 -9.99 11.78 -14.32
N ALA A 84 -9.28 10.94 -13.58
CA ALA A 84 -9.55 10.70 -12.18
C ALA A 84 -8.27 10.48 -11.37
N VAL A 85 -8.28 11.00 -10.16
CA VAL A 85 -7.24 10.78 -9.16
C VAL A 85 -7.83 9.94 -8.02
N VAL A 86 -7.13 8.90 -7.65
CA VAL A 86 -7.57 7.96 -6.61
C VAL A 86 -6.74 8.19 -5.35
N TYR A 87 -7.42 8.47 -4.25
CA TYR A 87 -6.84 8.54 -2.91
C TYR A 87 -7.15 7.25 -2.18
N PHE A 88 -6.15 6.62 -1.61
CA PHE A 88 -6.31 5.40 -0.84
C PHE A 88 -5.28 5.32 0.29
N ARG A 89 -5.56 4.51 1.29
CA ARG A 89 -4.63 4.20 2.37
C ARG A 89 -4.75 2.74 2.80
N VAL A 90 -3.65 2.18 3.27
CA VAL A 90 -3.68 0.89 3.97
C VAL A 90 -4.04 1.15 5.42
N PHE A 91 -5.07 0.50 5.93
CA PHE A 91 -5.41 0.61 7.35
C PHE A 91 -4.28 0.05 8.22
N PRO A 92 -3.97 0.69 9.38
CA PRO A 92 -2.78 0.39 10.18
C PRO A 92 -2.89 -0.86 11.05
N ASP A 93 -3.87 -1.72 10.81
CA ASP A 93 -4.03 -2.99 11.50
C ASP A 93 -3.24 -4.13 10.83
N GLU A 94 -2.91 -5.15 11.60
CA GLU A 94 -2.09 -6.28 11.16
C GLU A 94 -2.65 -6.97 9.91
N ASN A 95 -3.96 -7.24 9.89
CA ASN A 95 -4.59 -7.97 8.79
C ASN A 95 -4.52 -7.20 7.46
N ASN A 96 -4.83 -5.89 7.47
CA ASN A 96 -4.80 -5.08 6.26
C ASN A 96 -3.38 -4.85 5.76
N VAL A 97 -2.43 -4.59 6.66
CA VAL A 97 -1.02 -4.47 6.30
C VAL A 97 -0.47 -5.77 5.74
N LYS A 98 -0.79 -6.90 6.34
CA LYS A 98 -0.40 -8.23 5.86
C LYS A 98 -1.00 -8.55 4.49
N ASN A 99 -2.30 -8.28 4.31
CA ASN A 99 -2.99 -8.53 3.05
C ASN A 99 -2.43 -7.68 1.91
N SER A 100 -2.06 -6.44 2.18
CA SER A 100 -1.47 -5.54 1.17
C SER A 100 -0.11 -6.03 0.63
N GLN A 101 0.60 -6.87 1.38
CA GLN A 101 1.92 -7.38 1.00
C GLN A 101 1.91 -8.83 0.52
N TYR A 102 1.03 -9.68 1.06
CA TYR A 102 1.06 -11.11 0.77
C TYR A 102 -0.06 -11.58 -0.16
N ASN A 103 -1.23 -10.94 -0.13
CA ASN A 103 -2.36 -11.37 -0.94
C ASN A 103 -2.40 -10.70 -2.31
N VAL A 104 -1.62 -9.65 -2.51
CA VAL A 104 -1.64 -8.83 -3.71
C VAL A 104 -0.22 -8.54 -4.15
N ASN A 105 0.07 -8.75 -5.43
CA ASN A 105 1.41 -8.51 -5.96
C ASN A 105 1.72 -7.00 -6.04
N ASP A 106 0.73 -6.19 -6.43
CA ASP A 106 0.79 -4.72 -6.44
C ASP A 106 -0.59 -4.16 -6.09
N TYR A 107 -0.79 -3.82 -4.81
CA TYR A 107 -2.06 -3.28 -4.33
C TYR A 107 -2.39 -1.91 -4.95
N ARG A 108 -1.38 -1.08 -5.29
CA ARG A 108 -1.58 0.22 -5.92
C ARG A 108 -2.19 0.05 -7.30
N LEU A 109 -1.63 -0.84 -8.10
CA LEU A 109 -2.14 -1.14 -9.43
C LEU A 109 -3.55 -1.73 -9.37
N GLN A 110 -3.84 -2.58 -8.38
CA GLN A 110 -5.17 -3.14 -8.20
C GLN A 110 -6.21 -2.06 -7.86
N VAL A 111 -5.89 -1.14 -6.94
CA VAL A 111 -6.77 -0.01 -6.59
C VAL A 111 -7.08 0.84 -7.81
N VAL A 112 -6.07 1.18 -8.61
CA VAL A 112 -6.24 1.95 -9.85
C VAL A 112 -7.14 1.22 -10.85
N ASN A 113 -6.90 -0.07 -11.07
CA ASN A 113 -7.70 -0.86 -12.00
C ASN A 113 -9.14 -1.03 -11.54
N LEU A 114 -9.37 -1.21 -10.23
CA LEU A 114 -10.71 -1.27 -9.63
C LEU A 114 -11.44 0.07 -9.83
N ALA A 115 -10.79 1.18 -9.49
CA ALA A 115 -11.36 2.52 -9.69
C ALA A 115 -11.68 2.80 -11.16
N ARG A 116 -10.78 2.46 -12.07
CA ARG A 116 -10.98 2.60 -13.52
C ARG A 116 -12.20 1.79 -14.03
N THR A 117 -12.32 0.55 -13.56
CA THR A 117 -13.45 -0.33 -13.93
C THR A 117 -14.76 0.19 -13.36
N THR A 118 -14.75 0.63 -12.10
CA THR A 118 -15.94 1.19 -11.43
C THR A 118 -16.40 2.49 -12.10
N LEU A 119 -15.46 3.39 -12.41
CA LEU A 119 -15.77 4.62 -13.16
C LEU A 119 -16.41 4.33 -14.51
N ARG A 120 -15.86 3.38 -15.27
CA ARG A 120 -16.42 2.97 -16.56
C ARG A 120 -17.85 2.45 -16.40
N ASN A 121 -18.11 1.65 -15.39
CA ASN A 121 -19.43 1.07 -15.14
C ASN A 121 -20.45 2.15 -14.72
N ILE A 122 -20.05 3.10 -13.86
CA ILE A 122 -20.92 4.17 -13.39
C ILE A 122 -21.24 5.14 -14.55
N ILE A 123 -20.21 5.64 -15.24
CA ILE A 123 -20.35 6.62 -16.31
C ILE A 123 -21.06 6.02 -17.53
N GLY A 124 -20.80 4.75 -17.86
CA GLY A 124 -21.48 4.04 -18.94
C GLY A 124 -22.99 3.87 -18.74
N LYS A 125 -23.49 3.96 -17.49
CA LYS A 125 -24.92 3.94 -17.18
C LYS A 125 -25.58 5.32 -17.20
N LEU A 126 -24.81 6.39 -17.24
CA LEU A 126 -25.27 7.77 -17.21
C LEU A 126 -25.28 8.37 -18.61
N THR A 127 -26.13 9.36 -18.83
CA THR A 127 -26.01 10.24 -20.00
C THR A 127 -24.88 11.24 -19.78
N LEU A 128 -24.28 11.78 -20.85
CA LEU A 128 -23.20 12.75 -20.70
C LEU A 128 -23.63 13.98 -19.88
N LYS A 129 -24.87 14.41 -20.02
CA LYS A 129 -25.44 15.52 -19.27
C LYS A 129 -25.55 15.20 -17.76
N SER A 130 -26.05 14.01 -17.40
CA SER A 130 -26.16 13.59 -16.00
C SER A 130 -24.81 13.28 -15.38
N ALA A 131 -23.88 12.67 -16.10
CA ALA A 131 -22.51 12.45 -15.63
C ALA A 131 -21.80 13.76 -15.26
N ASN A 132 -22.04 14.83 -16.02
CA ASN A 132 -21.46 16.14 -15.76
C ASN A 132 -22.10 16.87 -14.56
N SER A 133 -23.41 16.66 -14.33
CA SER A 133 -24.16 17.29 -13.23
C SER A 133 -24.10 16.52 -11.91
N GLU A 134 -23.83 15.20 -11.92
CA GLU A 134 -23.87 14.31 -10.76
C GLU A 134 -22.49 13.87 -10.26
N ARG A 135 -21.45 14.69 -10.46
CA ARG A 135 -20.08 14.38 -10.00
C ARG A 135 -19.98 13.95 -8.53
N GLY A 136 -20.78 14.59 -7.66
CA GLY A 136 -20.81 14.26 -6.24
C GLY A 136 -21.36 12.85 -5.96
N LYS A 137 -22.36 12.41 -6.73
CA LYS A 137 -22.96 11.07 -6.61
C LYS A 137 -22.01 9.99 -7.11
N ILE A 138 -21.32 10.24 -8.23
CA ILE A 138 -20.28 9.34 -8.77
C ILE A 138 -19.16 9.13 -7.73
N ASN A 139 -18.70 10.21 -7.10
CA ASN A 139 -17.68 10.12 -6.06
C ASN A 139 -18.16 9.32 -4.84
N SER A 140 -19.42 9.45 -4.44
CA SER A 140 -19.95 8.68 -3.30
C SER A 140 -20.06 7.19 -3.60
N GLU A 141 -20.41 6.79 -4.82
CA GLU A 141 -20.46 5.39 -5.23
C GLU A 141 -19.05 4.75 -5.32
N LEU A 142 -18.06 5.53 -5.74
CA LEU A 142 -16.65 5.10 -5.72
C LEU A 142 -16.12 4.85 -4.31
N HIS A 143 -16.58 5.62 -3.32
CA HIS A 143 -16.17 5.45 -1.93
C HIS A 143 -16.71 4.16 -1.28
N GLN A 144 -17.77 3.58 -1.83
CA GLN A 144 -18.40 2.36 -1.30
C GLN A 144 -17.84 1.06 -1.92
N THR A 145 -16.94 1.17 -2.88
CA THR A 145 -16.32 0.04 -3.59
C THR A 145 -14.95 -0.28 -3.04
#